data_58df8ba752f0008c527bfd66bb47f386
#
_entry.id   58df8ba752f0008c527bfd66bb47f386
#
_cell.length_a   1.000
_cell.length_b   1.000
_cell.length_c   1.000
_cell.angle_alpha   90.00
_cell.angle_beta   90.00
_cell.angle_gamma   90.00
#
_symmetry.space_group_name_H-M   'P 1'
#
loop_
_entity.id
_entity.type
_entity.pdbx_description
1 polymer ?
#
loop_
_entity_poly.entity_id
_entity_poly.type
_entity_poly.pdbx_seq_one_letter_code
_entity_poly.pdbx_strand_id
1 'polypeptide(L)' 'MMTGSERRTAIINQIKNSTVPVSGKALAAQYAVSRQVIVQDIALIRAAGHEIISTNRGYLLNEDASVQRTFKVKHTD' A
#
# COMPACT_ATOMS: atom_id res chain seq x y z
N MET A 1 8.60 16.57 11.95
CA MET A 1 7.54 16.42 10.95
C MET A 1 7.94 15.35 9.94
N MET A 2 7.02 14.52 9.55
CA MET A 2 7.28 13.42 8.63
C MET A 2 7.31 13.93 7.19
N THR A 3 8.30 13.49 6.41
CA THR A 3 8.34 13.81 4.98
C THR A 3 7.35 12.93 4.23
N GLY A 4 7.07 13.29 2.97
CA GLY A 4 6.21 12.45 2.14
C GLY A 4 6.78 11.05 1.95
N SER A 5 8.09 10.94 1.78
CA SER A 5 8.76 9.66 1.64
C SER A 5 8.61 8.81 2.90
N GLU A 6 8.80 9.41 4.06
CA GLU A 6 8.63 8.70 5.34
C GLU A 6 7.19 8.27 5.54
N ARG A 7 6.24 9.13 5.17
CA ARG A 7 4.83 8.80 5.29
C ARG A 7 4.48 7.61 4.40
N ARG A 8 4.97 7.61 3.16
CA ARG A 8 4.68 6.51 2.24
C ARG A 8 5.25 5.19 2.75
N THR A 9 6.45 5.22 3.30
CA THR A 9 7.06 4.01 3.90
C THR A 9 6.21 3.52 5.07
N ALA A 10 5.75 4.43 5.91
CA ALA A 10 4.91 4.08 7.05
C ALA A 10 3.56 3.50 6.59
N ILE A 11 2.98 4.06 5.54
CA ILE A 11 1.72 3.56 4.98
C ILE A 11 1.90 2.13 4.47
N ILE A 12 2.97 1.87 3.72
CA ILE A 12 3.25 0.53 3.21
C ILE A 12 3.35 -0.46 4.36
N ASN A 13 4.11 -0.13 5.39
CA ASN A 13 4.29 -1.02 6.53
C ASN A 13 2.98 -1.26 7.26
N GLN A 14 2.16 -0.22 7.40
CA GLN A 14 0.88 -0.35 8.08
C GLN A 14 -0.07 -1.27 7.31
N ILE A 15 -0.17 -1.09 6.01
CA ILE A 15 -1.02 -1.93 5.18
C ILE A 15 -0.50 -3.36 5.16
N LYS A 16 0.82 -3.52 5.06
CA LYS A 16 1.45 -4.83 5.01
C LYS A 16 1.17 -5.64 6.28
N ASN A 17 1.19 -4.97 7.42
CA ASN A 17 1.02 -5.65 8.71
C ASN A 17 -0.43 -5.77 9.14
N SER A 18 -1.36 -5.22 8.37
CA SER A 18 -2.77 -5.28 8.69
C SER A 18 -3.40 -6.54 8.09
N THR A 19 -4.24 -7.22 8.85
CA THR A 19 -4.98 -8.37 8.36
C THR A 19 -6.29 -7.98 7.70
N VAL A 20 -6.64 -6.69 7.76
CA VAL A 20 -7.88 -6.17 7.19
C VAL A 20 -7.53 -4.96 6.35
N PRO A 21 -8.41 -4.57 5.41
CA PRO A 21 -8.17 -3.37 4.60
C PRO A 21 -8.04 -2.13 5.47
N VAL A 22 -7.15 -1.23 5.06
CA VAL A 22 -6.92 0.04 5.77
C VAL A 22 -7.53 1.16 4.94
N SER A 23 -8.51 1.87 5.50
CA SER A 23 -9.22 2.89 4.74
C SER A 23 -8.36 4.13 4.52
N GLY A 24 -8.57 4.79 3.38
CA GLY A 24 -7.91 6.05 3.09
C GLY A 24 -8.26 7.12 4.12
N LYS A 25 -9.50 7.10 4.61
CA LYS A 25 -9.93 8.04 5.64
C LYS A 25 -9.14 7.85 6.93
N ALA A 26 -8.94 6.58 7.32
CA ALA A 26 -8.19 6.28 8.53
C ALA A 26 -6.73 6.71 8.37
N LEU A 27 -6.14 6.49 7.21
CA LEU A 27 -4.77 6.91 6.95
C LEU A 27 -4.66 8.44 6.99
N ALA A 28 -5.61 9.13 6.39
CA ALA A 28 -5.60 10.59 6.38
C ALA A 28 -5.66 11.15 7.80
N ALA A 29 -6.52 10.58 8.62
CA ALA A 29 -6.65 10.99 10.02
C ALA A 29 -5.38 10.68 10.80
N GLN A 30 -4.80 9.50 10.58
CA GLN A 30 -3.63 9.08 11.32
C GLN A 30 -2.42 9.95 11.02
N TYR A 31 -2.24 10.34 9.77
CA TYR A 31 -1.09 11.13 9.36
C TYR A 31 -1.40 12.63 9.27
N ALA A 32 -2.59 13.04 9.67
CA ALA A 32 -3.01 14.44 9.69
C ALA A 32 -2.86 15.12 8.34
N VAL A 33 -3.26 14.41 7.30
CA VAL A 33 -3.24 14.94 5.92
C VAL A 33 -4.63 14.75 5.32
N SER A 34 -4.86 15.38 4.16
CA SER A 34 -6.13 15.20 3.47
C SER A 34 -6.20 13.82 2.83
N ARG A 35 -7.42 13.38 2.57
CA ARG A 35 -7.63 12.11 1.88
C ARG A 35 -6.97 12.13 0.49
N GLN A 36 -6.99 13.28 -0.17
CA GLN A 36 -6.38 13.41 -1.48
C GLN A 36 -4.87 13.17 -1.43
N VAL A 37 -4.22 13.61 -0.35
CA VAL A 37 -2.79 13.34 -0.16
C VAL A 37 -2.55 11.83 -0.05
N ILE A 38 -3.42 11.12 0.65
CA ILE A 38 -3.31 9.67 0.77
C ILE A 38 -3.49 9.02 -0.60
N VAL A 39 -4.45 9.46 -1.40
CA VAL A 39 -4.67 8.93 -2.75
C VAL A 39 -3.40 9.11 -3.59
N GLN A 40 -2.76 10.28 -3.50
CA GLN A 40 -1.52 10.53 -4.22
C GLN A 40 -0.39 9.64 -3.72
N ASP A 41 -0.29 9.46 -2.40
CA ASP A 41 0.71 8.58 -1.82
C ASP A 41 0.53 7.15 -2.33
N ILE A 42 -0.71 6.66 -2.36
CA ILE A 42 -1.00 5.32 -2.86
C ILE A 42 -0.57 5.19 -4.33
N ALA A 43 -0.82 6.21 -5.14
CA ALA A 43 -0.41 6.20 -6.54
C ALA A 43 1.12 6.13 -6.67
N LEU A 44 1.84 6.88 -5.83
CA LEU A 44 3.29 6.86 -5.84
C LEU A 44 3.85 5.53 -5.36
N ILE A 45 3.20 4.93 -4.37
CA ILE A 45 3.59 3.61 -3.88
C ILE A 45 3.42 2.56 -4.98
N ARG A 46 2.32 2.62 -5.70
CA ARG A 46 2.10 1.71 -6.85
C ARG A 46 3.16 1.92 -7.92
N ALA A 47 3.51 3.17 -8.19
CA ALA A 47 4.53 3.49 -9.18
C ALA A 47 5.90 2.95 -8.78
N ALA A 48 6.13 2.80 -7.48
CA ALA A 48 7.39 2.24 -6.97
C ALA A 48 7.43 0.71 -7.06
N GLY A 49 6.34 0.07 -7.47
CA GLY A 49 6.34 -1.36 -7.69
C GLY A 49 5.53 -2.18 -6.69
N HIS A 50 4.89 -1.53 -5.74
CA HIS A 50 4.05 -2.24 -4.76
C HIS A 50 2.64 -2.40 -5.32
N GLU A 51 2.11 -3.60 -5.19
CA GLU A 51 0.76 -3.87 -5.67
C GLU A 51 -0.25 -3.61 -4.56
N ILE A 52 -0.92 -2.47 -4.64
CA ILE A 52 -1.94 -2.11 -3.66
C ILE A 52 -3.30 -2.29 -4.29
N ILE A 53 -4.15 -3.05 -3.62
CA ILE A 53 -5.50 -3.35 -4.08
C ILE A 53 -6.48 -2.44 -3.36
N SER A 54 -7.33 -1.75 -4.14
CA SER A 54 -8.41 -0.94 -3.58
C SER A 54 -9.65 -1.80 -3.42
N THR A 55 -10.21 -1.78 -2.23
CA THR A 55 -11.46 -2.48 -1.94
C THR A 55 -12.49 -1.49 -1.40
N ASN A 56 -13.72 -1.95 -1.23
CA ASN A 56 -14.77 -1.12 -0.64
C ASN A 56 -14.44 -0.71 0.80
N ARG A 57 -13.58 -1.47 1.46
CA ARG A 57 -13.24 -1.21 2.85
C ARG A 57 -11.91 -0.47 3.02
N GLY A 58 -11.09 -0.44 1.98
CA GLY A 58 -9.80 0.21 2.06
C GLY A 58 -8.75 -0.47 1.20
N TYR A 59 -7.50 -0.29 1.58
CA TYR A 59 -6.37 -0.76 0.79
C TYR A 59 -5.73 -1.99 1.41
N LEU A 60 -5.32 -2.91 0.54
CA LEU A 60 -4.56 -4.10 0.89
C LEU A 60 -3.28 -4.13 0.08
N LEU A 61 -2.23 -4.71 0.65
CA LEU A 61 -0.98 -4.90 -0.07
C LEU A 61 -0.90 -6.35 -0.52
N ASN A 62 -0.68 -6.56 -1.80
CA ASN A 62 -0.64 -7.89 -2.39
C ASN A 62 0.80 -8.29 -2.70
N GLU A 63 1.68 -8.12 -1.73
CA GLU A 63 3.09 -8.36 -1.93
C GLU A 63 3.45 -9.85 -1.97
N ASP A 64 2.72 -10.65 -1.21
CA ASP A 64 2.97 -12.08 -1.16
C ASP A 64 2.76 -12.74 -2.51
N ALA A 65 1.74 -12.31 -3.25
CA ALA A 65 1.48 -12.87 -4.56
C ALA A 65 2.63 -12.58 -5.51
N SER A 66 3.25 -11.41 -5.39
CA SER A 66 4.41 -11.06 -6.21
C SER A 66 5.58 -11.98 -5.96
N VAL A 67 5.82 -12.30 -4.70
CA VAL A 67 6.92 -13.18 -4.32
C VAL A 67 6.73 -14.57 -4.89
N GLN A 68 5.52 -15.06 -4.89
CA GLN A 68 5.23 -16.42 -5.35
C GLN A 68 5.47 -16.61 -6.83
N ARG A 69 5.46 -15.57 -7.59
CA ARG A 69 5.67 -15.69 -9.04
C ARG A 69 7.08 -16.08 -9.40
N THR A 70 7.98 -15.86 -8.55
CA THR A 70 9.35 -16.21 -8.88
C THR A 70 9.52 -17.70 -8.89
N PHE A 71 9.12 -17.98 -9.11
CA PHE A 71 9.17 -19.23 -9.04
C PHE A 71 8.70 -19.85 -9.98
N LYS A 72 8.47 -19.62 -10.28
CA LYS A 72 7.88 -20.04 -10.77
C LYS A 72 7.85 -19.95 -11.70
N VAL A 73 8.21 -19.44 -11.87
CA VAL A 73 7.99 -19.56 -12.42
C VAL A 73 8.03 -19.90 -13.15
N LYS A 74 8.17 -20.08 -13.41
CA LYS A 74 7.98 -20.36 -13.77
C LYS A 74 7.77 -20.86 -14.31
N HIS A 75 7.80 -21.08 -14.61
CA HIS A 75 7.41 -21.55 -14.91
C HIS A 75 7.07 -21.69 -15.57
N THR A 76 7.33 -21.83 -15.90
CA THR A 76 6.88 -22.02 -16.32
C THR A 76 6.63 -22.27 -16.68
N ASP A 77 6.72 -22.57 -17.10
CA ASP A 77 6.42 -22.79 -17.11
C ASP A 77 6.31 -22.70 -17.15
#